data_7ce53aed99fa05c02bd6d4154824b50f
#
_entry.id   7ce53aed99fa05c02bd6d4154824b50f
#
_cell.length_a   1.000
_cell.length_b   1.000
_cell.length_c   1.000
_cell.angle_alpha   90.00
_cell.angle_beta   90.00
_cell.angle_gamma   90.00
#
_symmetry.space_group_name_H-M   'P 1'
#
loop_
_entity.id
_entity.type
_entity.pdbx_description
1 polymer ?
#
loop_
_entity_poly.entity_id
_entity_poly.type
_entity_poly.pdbx_seq_one_letter_code
_entity_poly.pdbx_strand_id
1 'polypeptide(L)'
;MPQAYTYCLSLGDWTLDYHSIKLDVVTYQLPRVSGHEMIEMIATENEQDLWFDTKNKILHVYDQMGSEFGAFYSNELRLKKLSKQSSSYDYFTVLHPIGKNGLTIGIINNNKNFLENFTYSNKYIERFMIDEEITAPEILKAKAEKYLAENCMPKASYKLQLSELGKSVGLGDTIYLIDKLKRIKQKQRVVKIIRFPQEPERGTIEISNL
;
A
#
# COMPACT_ATOMS: atom_id res chain seq x y z
N MET A 1 15.92 2.80 13.45
CA MET A 1 14.46 2.71 13.16
C MET A 1 13.58 2.89 14.40
N PRO A 2 13.63 2.02 15.45
CA PRO A 2 12.74 2.21 16.61
C PRO A 2 12.85 3.60 17.23
N GLN A 3 14.05 4.19 17.25
CA GLN A 3 14.30 5.53 17.82
C GLN A 3 13.49 6.65 17.15
N ALA A 4 13.28 6.59 15.81
CA ALA A 4 12.49 7.58 15.10
C ALA A 4 11.01 7.55 15.55
N TYR A 5 10.43 6.35 15.65
CA TYR A 5 9.07 6.19 16.17
C TYR A 5 8.95 6.61 17.64
N THR A 6 9.93 6.23 18.48
CA THR A 6 9.97 6.63 19.89
C THR A 6 10.02 8.15 20.03
N TYR A 7 10.79 8.84 19.18
CA TYR A 7 10.82 10.28 19.15
C TYR A 7 9.45 10.89 18.81
N CYS A 8 8.79 10.37 17.77
CA CYS A 8 7.46 10.85 17.39
C CYS A 8 6.40 10.62 18.48
N LEU A 9 6.54 9.56 19.28
CA LEU A 9 5.63 9.23 20.38
C LEU A 9 5.96 9.96 21.68
N SER A 10 7.15 10.58 21.80
CA SER A 10 7.66 11.20 23.05
C SER A 10 6.82 12.37 23.57
N LEU A 11 6.00 12.97 22.72
CA LEU A 11 5.09 14.08 23.08
C LEU A 11 3.72 13.59 23.58
N GLY A 12 3.51 12.28 23.65
CA GLY A 12 2.27 11.65 24.07
C GLY A 12 2.49 10.52 25.06
N ASP A 13 1.40 9.86 25.43
CA ASP A 13 1.38 8.73 26.36
C ASP A 13 1.31 7.38 25.65
N TRP A 14 1.79 7.31 24.40
CA TRP A 14 1.84 6.12 23.58
C TRP A 14 3.15 5.35 23.78
N THR A 15 3.06 4.03 23.73
CA THR A 15 4.22 3.13 23.76
C THR A 15 4.44 2.49 22.40
N LEU A 16 5.69 2.09 22.12
CA LEU A 16 6.09 1.44 20.87
C LEU A 16 6.25 -0.07 21.08
N ASP A 17 5.61 -0.85 20.23
CA ASP A 17 5.84 -2.28 20.09
C ASP A 17 6.35 -2.57 18.66
N TYR A 18 7.66 -2.80 18.54
CA TYR A 18 8.36 -2.83 17.26
C TYR A 18 8.71 -4.27 16.86
N HIS A 19 8.05 -4.78 15.83
CA HIS A 19 8.19 -6.13 15.31
C HIS A 19 8.96 -6.23 13.99
N SER A 20 9.43 -5.10 13.46
CA SER A 20 10.21 -5.08 12.23
C SER A 20 11.65 -5.52 12.46
N ILE A 21 12.19 -6.26 11.50
CA ILE A 21 13.62 -6.64 11.48
C ILE A 21 14.49 -5.62 10.75
N LYS A 22 13.90 -4.59 10.15
CA LYS A 22 14.62 -3.52 9.43
C LYS A 22 15.34 -2.63 10.44
N LEU A 23 16.67 -2.71 10.43
CA LEU A 23 17.57 -2.02 11.38
C LEU A 23 18.28 -0.81 10.76
N ASP A 24 17.95 -0.41 9.56
CA ASP A 24 18.67 0.64 8.85
C ASP A 24 18.64 1.96 9.61
N VAL A 25 19.82 2.55 9.75
CA VAL A 25 19.97 3.89 10.32
C VAL A 25 19.69 4.89 9.22
N VAL A 26 18.47 5.40 9.17
CA VAL A 26 18.08 6.45 8.24
C VAL A 26 17.95 7.77 9.01
N THR A 27 18.55 8.82 8.48
CA THR A 27 18.38 10.16 9.01
C THR A 27 17.19 10.81 8.32
N TYR A 28 16.16 11.14 9.09
CA TYR A 28 14.98 11.84 8.58
C TYR A 28 15.13 13.34 8.80
N GLN A 29 14.93 14.13 7.76
CA GLN A 29 14.62 15.54 7.90
C GLN A 29 13.11 15.66 8.09
N LEU A 30 12.68 15.73 9.35
CA LEU A 30 11.25 15.77 9.66
C LEU A 30 10.71 17.18 9.38
N PRO A 31 9.71 17.31 8.51
CA PRO A 31 9.01 18.57 8.31
C PRO A 31 8.24 18.97 9.59
N ARG A 32 7.76 20.21 9.64
CA ARG A 32 6.89 20.67 10.74
C ARG A 32 5.47 20.11 10.58
N VAL A 33 5.31 18.84 10.90
CA VAL A 33 4.04 18.11 10.83
C VAL A 33 3.73 17.46 12.18
N SER A 34 2.54 16.91 12.34
CA SER A 34 2.17 16.19 13.55
C SER A 34 2.99 14.90 13.75
N GLY A 35 3.11 14.43 15.00
CA GLY A 35 3.78 13.15 15.28
C GLY A 35 3.14 11.97 14.54
N HIS A 36 1.83 12.00 14.30
CA HIS A 36 1.12 10.98 13.51
C HIS A 36 1.56 10.98 12.06
N GLU A 37 1.58 12.13 11.40
CA GLU A 37 2.05 12.27 10.02
C GLU A 37 3.51 11.84 9.87
N MET A 38 4.37 12.17 10.84
CA MET A 38 5.76 11.69 10.85
C MET A 38 5.84 10.16 10.91
N ILE A 39 5.03 9.52 11.76
CA ILE A 39 4.95 8.07 11.87
C ILE A 39 4.53 7.44 10.55
N GLU A 40 3.50 7.99 9.89
CA GLU A 40 3.03 7.50 8.58
C GLU A 40 4.10 7.69 7.48
N MET A 41 4.82 8.81 7.46
CA MET A 41 5.92 9.05 6.52
C MET A 41 7.05 8.03 6.71
N ILE A 42 7.49 7.81 7.96
CA ILE A 42 8.54 6.83 8.28
C ILE A 42 8.11 5.43 7.84
N ALA A 43 6.89 5.02 8.14
CA ALA A 43 6.38 3.71 7.77
C ALA A 43 6.27 3.53 6.24
N THR A 44 5.81 4.56 5.54
CA THR A 44 5.70 4.55 4.08
C THR A 44 7.06 4.42 3.40
N GLU A 45 8.07 5.17 3.83
CA GLU A 45 9.42 5.09 3.27
C GLU A 45 10.08 3.72 3.51
N ASN A 46 9.74 3.08 4.62
CA ASN A 46 10.31 1.78 4.98
C ASN A 46 9.41 0.60 4.60
N GLU A 47 8.31 0.84 3.94
CA GLU A 47 7.35 -0.20 3.56
C GLU A 47 6.94 -1.05 4.77
N GLN A 48 6.53 -0.36 5.86
CA GLN A 48 6.10 -0.96 7.11
C GLN A 48 4.61 -0.79 7.32
N ASP A 49 4.00 -1.77 7.95
CA ASP A 49 2.60 -1.70 8.38
C ASP A 49 2.49 -1.16 9.80
N LEU A 50 1.50 -0.31 10.02
CA LEU A 50 1.20 0.28 11.32
C LEU A 50 -0.15 -0.22 11.86
N TRP A 51 -0.17 -0.51 13.14
CA TRP A 51 -1.41 -0.73 13.87
C TRP A 51 -1.45 0.11 15.16
N PHE A 52 -2.40 1.03 15.22
CA PHE A 52 -2.64 1.86 16.40
C PHE A 52 -3.65 1.17 17.33
N ASP A 53 -3.17 0.57 18.41
CA ASP A 53 -4.05 0.12 19.51
C ASP A 53 -4.44 1.31 20.37
N THR A 54 -5.53 1.95 19.99
CA THR A 54 -6.03 3.16 20.66
C THR A 54 -6.51 2.90 22.08
N LYS A 55 -6.92 1.68 22.40
CA LYS A 55 -7.38 1.28 23.72
C LYS A 55 -6.23 1.23 24.72
N ASN A 56 -5.13 0.62 24.32
CA ASN A 56 -3.96 0.44 25.18
C ASN A 56 -2.87 1.49 24.92
N LYS A 57 -3.07 2.39 23.93
CA LYS A 57 -2.13 3.41 23.48
C LYS A 57 -0.78 2.83 23.08
N ILE A 58 -0.83 1.79 22.22
CA ILE A 58 0.35 1.11 21.71
C ILE A 58 0.38 1.31 20.19
N LEU A 59 1.54 1.73 19.68
CA LEU A 59 1.84 1.68 18.25
C LEU A 59 2.61 0.39 17.96
N HIS A 60 2.01 -0.49 17.19
CA HIS A 60 2.68 -1.68 16.67
C HIS A 60 3.20 -1.39 15.26
N VAL A 61 4.46 -1.78 15.00
CA VAL A 61 5.14 -1.61 13.72
C VAL A 61 5.61 -2.96 13.21
N TYR A 62 5.20 -3.34 12.02
CA TYR A 62 5.54 -4.61 11.37
C TYR A 62 6.19 -4.36 10.02
N ASP A 63 7.07 -5.25 9.53
CA ASP A 63 7.48 -5.27 8.13
C ASP A 63 6.30 -5.65 7.23
N GLN A 64 5.52 -6.62 7.67
CA GLN A 64 4.25 -6.99 7.05
C GLN A 64 3.34 -7.59 8.12
N MET A 65 2.19 -7.00 8.32
CA MET A 65 1.16 -7.49 9.23
C MET A 65 0.29 -8.55 8.56
N GLY A 66 -0.19 -9.51 9.37
CA GLY A 66 -1.06 -10.59 8.91
C GLY A 66 -0.30 -11.83 8.47
N SER A 67 -1.06 -12.84 8.10
CA SER A 67 -0.54 -14.15 7.68
C SER A 67 -1.09 -14.54 6.31
N GLU A 68 -0.44 -15.51 5.67
CA GLU A 68 -1.03 -16.19 4.51
C GLU A 68 -2.19 -17.07 4.98
N PHE A 69 -3.35 -16.46 5.04
CA PHE A 69 -4.57 -17.15 5.41
C PHE A 69 -5.15 -17.84 4.17
N GLY A 70 -5.10 -19.17 4.12
CA GLY A 70 -5.61 -19.97 3.00
C GLY A 70 -7.13 -19.97 2.86
N ALA A 71 -7.81 -18.92 3.34
CA ALA A 71 -9.26 -18.81 3.22
C ALA A 71 -9.66 -18.46 1.79
N PHE A 72 -10.57 -19.26 1.25
CA PHE A 72 -11.19 -19.04 -0.04
C PHE A 72 -12.55 -18.40 0.17
N TYR A 73 -12.79 -17.30 -0.52
CA TYR A 73 -14.11 -16.68 -0.60
C TYR A 73 -14.62 -16.78 -2.03
N SER A 74 -15.71 -17.48 -2.24
CA SER A 74 -16.35 -17.61 -3.54
C SER A 74 -17.84 -17.29 -3.46
N ASN A 75 -18.47 -17.05 -4.62
CA ASN A 75 -19.91 -16.84 -4.69
C ASN A 75 -20.73 -18.03 -4.16
N GLU A 76 -20.13 -19.21 -4.10
CA GLU A 76 -20.74 -20.43 -3.58
C GLU A 76 -20.52 -20.58 -2.07
N LEU A 77 -19.53 -19.88 -1.50
CA LEU A 77 -19.09 -20.00 -0.12
C LEU A 77 -18.91 -18.65 0.53
N ARG A 78 -19.79 -18.30 1.48
CA ARG A 78 -19.64 -17.15 2.40
C ARG A 78 -19.66 -15.74 1.78
N LEU A 79 -19.68 -15.59 0.46
CA LEU A 79 -19.71 -14.29 -0.20
C LEU A 79 -21.15 -13.90 -0.55
N LYS A 80 -21.73 -12.91 0.14
CA LYS A 80 -23.06 -12.37 -0.18
C LYS A 80 -23.01 -11.36 -1.33
N LYS A 81 -22.04 -10.46 -1.28
CA LYS A 81 -21.92 -9.38 -2.25
C LYS A 81 -20.45 -9.03 -2.49
N LEU A 82 -20.09 -8.90 -3.76
CA LEU A 82 -18.80 -8.41 -4.22
C LEU A 82 -19.00 -7.09 -4.96
N SER A 83 -18.49 -6.02 -4.42
CA SER A 83 -18.45 -4.71 -5.08
C SER A 83 -16.99 -4.42 -5.45
N LYS A 84 -16.72 -4.25 -6.74
CA LYS A 84 -15.42 -3.79 -7.22
C LYS A 84 -15.40 -2.27 -7.16
N GLN A 85 -14.45 -1.72 -6.41
CA GLN A 85 -14.08 -0.33 -6.48
C GLN A 85 -12.76 -0.26 -7.25
N SER A 86 -12.81 0.04 -8.53
CA SER A 86 -11.59 0.28 -9.30
C SER A 86 -11.48 1.75 -9.61
N SER A 87 -10.40 2.37 -9.18
CA SER A 87 -10.00 3.66 -9.71
C SER A 87 -9.21 3.40 -10.99
N SER A 88 -9.83 3.63 -12.14
CA SER A 88 -9.14 3.58 -13.43
C SER A 88 -8.33 4.84 -13.70
N TYR A 89 -8.34 5.81 -12.78
CA TYR A 89 -7.68 7.10 -12.93
C TYR A 89 -6.26 7.13 -12.31
N ASP A 90 -5.90 6.13 -11.53
CA ASP A 90 -4.67 6.18 -10.74
C ASP A 90 -3.52 5.32 -11.30
N TYR A 91 -3.73 4.61 -12.42
CA TYR A 91 -2.64 3.90 -13.05
C TYR A 91 -2.16 4.59 -14.33
N PHE A 92 -0.90 4.42 -14.64
CA PHE A 92 -0.27 4.93 -15.86
C PHE A 92 0.73 3.91 -16.41
N THR A 93 0.94 3.94 -17.70
CA THR A 93 1.81 3.01 -18.41
C THR A 93 3.08 3.68 -18.95
N VAL A 94 3.08 5.01 -18.96
CA VAL A 94 4.21 5.84 -19.39
C VAL A 94 4.47 6.92 -18.35
N LEU A 95 5.72 7.03 -17.90
CA LEU A 95 6.15 7.98 -16.89
C LEU A 95 7.27 8.88 -17.43
N HIS A 96 7.07 10.19 -17.32
CA HIS A 96 8.07 11.20 -17.64
C HIS A 96 8.69 11.76 -16.35
N PRO A 97 9.87 11.27 -15.93
CA PRO A 97 10.53 11.80 -14.75
C PRO A 97 11.31 13.08 -15.08
N ILE A 98 11.13 14.08 -14.22
CA ILE A 98 11.79 15.38 -14.31
C ILE A 98 12.41 15.68 -12.94
N GLY A 99 13.71 15.87 -12.92
CA GLY A 99 14.48 16.27 -11.75
C GLY A 99 14.75 17.77 -11.71
N LYS A 100 15.67 18.17 -10.85
CA LYS A 100 16.07 19.57 -10.63
C LYS A 100 16.49 20.27 -11.93
N ASN A 101 16.01 21.47 -12.11
CA ASN A 101 16.30 22.30 -13.31
C ASN A 101 15.94 21.63 -14.65
N GLY A 102 14.92 20.79 -14.68
CA GLY A 102 14.50 20.10 -15.87
C GLY A 102 15.37 18.89 -16.23
N LEU A 103 16.11 18.34 -15.27
CA LEU A 103 16.89 17.12 -15.46
C LEU A 103 16.00 15.98 -15.96
N THR A 104 16.45 15.27 -17.00
CA THR A 104 15.77 14.11 -17.56
C THR A 104 16.67 12.88 -17.55
N ILE A 105 16.07 11.71 -17.77
CA ILE A 105 16.81 10.44 -17.84
C ILE A 105 17.38 10.11 -19.21
N GLY A 106 17.18 10.96 -20.22
CA GLY A 106 17.52 10.66 -21.61
C GLY A 106 18.97 10.24 -21.82
N ILE A 107 19.92 10.86 -21.11
CA ILE A 107 21.36 10.57 -21.22
C ILE A 107 21.69 9.10 -20.90
N ILE A 108 20.97 8.51 -19.94
CA ILE A 108 21.19 7.13 -19.48
C ILE A 108 20.11 6.15 -19.92
N ASN A 109 19.16 6.61 -20.73
CA ASN A 109 18.00 5.83 -21.17
C ASN A 109 17.82 5.84 -22.69
N ASN A 110 18.91 5.66 -23.44
CA ASN A 110 18.92 5.60 -24.91
C ASN A 110 18.19 6.79 -25.57
N ASN A 111 18.41 7.99 -25.09
CA ASN A 111 17.77 9.25 -25.50
C ASN A 111 16.23 9.28 -25.31
N LYS A 112 15.65 8.34 -24.57
CA LYS A 112 14.25 8.36 -24.17
C LYS A 112 14.10 9.08 -22.81
N ASN A 113 13.33 10.15 -22.77
CA ASN A 113 13.05 10.91 -21.54
C ASN A 113 11.91 10.34 -20.73
N PHE A 114 11.45 9.13 -21.03
CA PHE A 114 10.34 8.46 -20.37
C PHE A 114 10.64 6.98 -20.15
N LEU A 115 9.89 6.39 -19.23
CA LEU A 115 9.81 4.95 -18.96
C LEU A 115 8.44 4.42 -19.36
N GLU A 116 8.38 3.18 -19.79
CA GLU A 116 7.13 2.54 -20.21
C GLU A 116 7.00 1.14 -19.60
N ASN A 117 5.78 0.79 -19.18
CA ASN A 117 5.45 -0.55 -18.70
C ASN A 117 4.01 -0.91 -19.12
N PHE A 118 3.89 -1.77 -20.12
CA PHE A 118 2.63 -2.26 -20.68
C PHE A 118 2.26 -3.68 -20.21
N THR A 119 2.89 -4.19 -19.15
CA THR A 119 2.68 -5.57 -18.67
C THR A 119 1.22 -5.85 -18.33
N TYR A 120 0.51 -4.87 -17.80
CA TYR A 120 -0.85 -5.03 -17.29
C TYR A 120 -1.92 -4.32 -18.11
N SER A 121 -1.54 -3.46 -19.03
CA SER A 121 -2.48 -2.70 -19.86
C SER A 121 -1.82 -2.24 -21.16
N ASN A 122 -2.52 -2.41 -22.28
CA ASN A 122 -2.09 -1.90 -23.58
C ASN A 122 -2.50 -0.44 -23.84
N LYS A 123 -3.12 0.21 -22.85
CA LYS A 123 -3.52 1.62 -22.98
C LYS A 123 -2.30 2.50 -22.72
N TYR A 124 -2.12 3.49 -23.57
CA TYR A 124 -1.11 4.53 -23.40
C TYR A 124 -1.66 5.61 -22.47
N ILE A 125 -1.16 5.64 -21.23
CA ILE A 125 -1.58 6.60 -20.19
C ILE A 125 -0.31 7.21 -19.62
N GLU A 126 -0.15 8.51 -19.83
CA GLU A 126 1.03 9.26 -19.42
C GLU A 126 0.85 9.89 -18.03
N ARG A 127 1.96 9.98 -17.30
CA ARG A 127 2.09 10.78 -16.09
C ARG A 127 3.47 11.42 -16.01
N PHE A 128 3.53 12.60 -15.42
CA PHE A 128 4.77 13.28 -15.07
C PHE A 128 5.09 13.06 -13.59
N MET A 129 6.36 12.79 -13.30
CA MET A 129 6.91 12.76 -11.94
C MET A 129 7.93 13.89 -11.85
N ILE A 130 7.66 14.90 -11.06
CA ILE A 130 8.53 16.07 -10.88
C ILE A 130 9.13 15.99 -9.48
N ASP A 131 10.45 16.01 -9.38
CA ASP A 131 11.18 15.97 -8.13
C ASP A 131 12.40 16.90 -8.18
N GLU A 132 12.21 18.11 -7.71
CA GLU A 132 13.24 19.19 -7.73
C GLU A 132 14.41 18.94 -6.76
N GLU A 133 14.38 17.88 -5.97
CA GLU A 133 15.48 17.52 -5.07
C GLU A 133 16.51 16.63 -5.77
N ILE A 134 16.12 15.93 -6.83
CA ILE A 134 16.99 14.99 -7.53
C ILE A 134 17.86 15.71 -8.54
N THR A 135 19.19 15.59 -8.36
CA THR A 135 20.22 16.20 -9.21
C THR A 135 21.00 15.21 -10.09
N ALA A 136 20.79 13.89 -9.88
CA ALA A 136 21.48 12.82 -10.62
C ALA A 136 20.49 12.01 -11.46
N PRO A 137 20.74 11.77 -12.75
CA PRO A 137 19.83 11.06 -13.63
C PRO A 137 19.65 9.59 -13.22
N GLU A 138 20.66 8.95 -12.62
CA GLU A 138 20.60 7.57 -12.13
C GLU A 138 19.60 7.43 -10.97
N ILE A 139 19.64 8.37 -10.03
CA ILE A 139 18.69 8.40 -8.89
C ILE A 139 17.29 8.66 -9.41
N LEU A 140 17.14 9.61 -10.35
CA LEU A 140 15.85 9.93 -10.95
C LEU A 140 15.26 8.71 -11.67
N LYS A 141 16.09 7.98 -12.42
CA LYS A 141 15.67 6.77 -13.14
C LYS A 141 15.24 5.66 -12.16
N ALA A 142 16.05 5.36 -11.16
CA ALA A 142 15.73 4.32 -10.17
C ALA A 142 14.41 4.60 -9.42
N LYS A 143 14.20 5.85 -9.00
CA LYS A 143 12.95 6.28 -8.36
C LYS A 143 11.77 6.18 -9.31
N ALA A 144 11.94 6.58 -10.56
CA ALA A 144 10.89 6.51 -11.58
C ALA A 144 10.54 5.07 -11.96
N GLU A 145 11.51 4.16 -12.06
CA GLU A 145 11.28 2.74 -12.31
C GLU A 145 10.44 2.11 -11.18
N LYS A 146 10.80 2.37 -9.91
CA LYS A 146 10.03 1.92 -8.76
C LYS A 146 8.59 2.47 -8.81
N TYR A 147 8.45 3.78 -9.02
CA TYR A 147 7.14 4.44 -9.06
C TYR A 147 6.26 3.93 -10.21
N LEU A 148 6.83 3.69 -11.39
CA LEU A 148 6.11 3.10 -12.52
C LEU A 148 5.69 1.66 -12.23
N ALA A 149 6.56 0.83 -11.66
CA ALA A 149 6.26 -0.56 -11.32
C ALA A 149 5.08 -0.68 -10.34
N GLU A 150 5.02 0.20 -9.34
CA GLU A 150 3.94 0.23 -8.33
C GLU A 150 2.59 0.73 -8.90
N ASN A 151 2.62 1.51 -9.98
CA ASN A 151 1.44 2.20 -10.49
C ASN A 151 1.06 1.85 -11.94
N CYS A 152 1.75 0.91 -12.61
CA CYS A 152 1.42 0.48 -13.97
C CYS A 152 0.22 -0.48 -14.03
N MET A 153 -0.25 -0.96 -12.89
CA MET A 153 -1.38 -1.86 -12.77
C MET A 153 -2.62 -1.13 -12.25
N PRO A 154 -3.80 -1.30 -12.88
CA PRO A 154 -5.04 -0.78 -12.33
C PRO A 154 -5.27 -1.30 -10.91
N LYS A 155 -5.26 -0.43 -9.92
CA LYS A 155 -5.53 -0.82 -8.53
C LYS A 155 -7.01 -1.17 -8.42
N ALA A 156 -7.31 -2.43 -8.15
CA ALA A 156 -8.65 -2.90 -7.89
C ALA A 156 -8.79 -3.19 -6.39
N SER A 157 -9.60 -2.42 -5.71
CA SER A 157 -10.08 -2.78 -4.39
C SER A 157 -11.46 -3.43 -4.49
N TYR A 158 -11.71 -4.37 -3.60
CA TYR A 158 -12.99 -5.06 -3.54
C TYR A 158 -13.57 -4.93 -2.14
N LYS A 159 -14.86 -4.59 -2.08
CA LYS A 159 -15.63 -4.65 -0.85
C LYS A 159 -16.44 -5.93 -0.85
N LEU A 160 -16.19 -6.76 0.16
CA LEU A 160 -16.86 -8.03 0.36
C LEU A 160 -17.86 -7.90 1.50
N GLN A 161 -19.10 -8.30 1.25
CA GLN A 161 -20.05 -8.58 2.31
C GLN A 161 -20.13 -10.10 2.47
N LEU A 162 -19.80 -10.58 3.65
CA LEU A 162 -19.74 -12.00 3.97
C LEU A 162 -21.03 -12.44 4.69
N SER A 163 -21.42 -13.70 4.51
CA SER A 163 -22.53 -14.29 5.29
C SER A 163 -22.16 -14.46 6.76
N GLU A 164 -20.90 -14.77 7.01
CA GLU A 164 -20.29 -14.82 8.33
C GLU A 164 -18.87 -14.27 8.23
N LEU A 165 -18.55 -13.27 9.03
CA LEU A 165 -17.17 -12.90 9.27
C LEU A 165 -16.59 -13.98 10.19
N GLY A 166 -15.89 -14.94 9.60
CA GLY A 166 -15.16 -15.92 10.39
C GLY A 166 -14.26 -15.19 11.39
N LYS A 167 -14.26 -15.63 12.66
CA LYS A 167 -13.41 -15.01 13.70
C LYS A 167 -11.92 -15.07 13.39
N SER A 168 -11.55 -15.81 12.38
CA SER A 168 -10.17 -16.15 12.00
C SER A 168 -9.50 -15.20 11.01
N VAL A 169 -10.24 -14.30 10.35
CA VAL A 169 -9.62 -13.35 9.38
C VAL A 169 -9.24 -12.07 10.09
N GLY A 170 -7.98 -11.74 10.04
CA GLY A 170 -7.36 -10.54 10.59
C GLY A 170 -7.06 -9.47 9.55
N LEU A 171 -6.78 -8.27 10.03
CA LEU A 171 -6.22 -7.20 9.21
C LEU A 171 -4.84 -7.60 8.72
N GLY A 172 -4.53 -7.31 7.46
CA GLY A 172 -3.26 -7.69 6.84
C GLY A 172 -3.23 -9.11 6.29
N ASP A 173 -4.17 -9.99 6.67
CA ASP A 173 -4.20 -11.37 6.17
C ASP A 173 -4.40 -11.41 4.65
N THR A 174 -3.76 -12.39 4.03
CA THR A 174 -3.93 -12.66 2.61
C THR A 174 -4.98 -13.73 2.38
N ILE A 175 -5.95 -13.43 1.54
CA ILE A 175 -7.04 -14.33 1.18
C ILE A 175 -7.10 -14.59 -0.33
N TYR A 176 -7.69 -15.71 -0.73
CA TYR A 176 -7.97 -16.01 -2.12
C TYR A 176 -9.42 -15.66 -2.45
N LEU A 177 -9.59 -14.71 -3.37
CA LEU A 177 -10.89 -14.35 -3.93
C LEU A 177 -11.12 -15.10 -5.23
N ILE A 178 -12.24 -15.87 -5.29
CA ILE A 178 -12.67 -16.58 -6.47
C ILE A 178 -14.09 -16.15 -6.82
N ASP A 179 -14.25 -15.43 -7.90
CA ASP A 179 -15.55 -15.11 -8.49
C ASP A 179 -15.61 -15.71 -9.90
N LYS A 180 -16.31 -16.84 -10.04
CA LYS A 180 -16.44 -17.56 -11.31
C LYS A 180 -17.20 -16.74 -12.35
N LEU A 181 -18.20 -15.96 -11.95
CA LEU A 181 -19.02 -15.14 -12.85
C LEU A 181 -18.22 -13.97 -13.40
N LYS A 182 -17.39 -13.34 -12.56
CA LYS A 182 -16.53 -12.22 -12.97
C LYS A 182 -15.13 -12.68 -13.43
N ARG A 183 -14.87 -13.98 -13.46
CA ARG A 183 -13.58 -14.59 -13.81
C ARG A 183 -12.41 -14.04 -12.97
N ILE A 184 -12.68 -13.78 -11.69
CA ILE A 184 -11.67 -13.31 -10.73
C ILE A 184 -11.11 -14.54 -10.01
N LYS A 185 -9.80 -14.69 -10.03
CA LYS A 185 -9.05 -15.63 -9.19
C LYS A 185 -7.76 -14.92 -8.77
N GLN A 186 -7.78 -14.30 -7.63
CA GLN A 186 -6.69 -13.44 -7.17
C GLN A 186 -6.41 -13.63 -5.69
N LYS A 187 -5.13 -13.50 -5.34
CA LYS A 187 -4.65 -13.36 -3.98
C LYS A 187 -4.78 -11.89 -3.61
N GLN A 188 -5.41 -11.59 -2.49
CA GLN A 188 -5.75 -10.23 -2.07
C GLN A 188 -5.46 -10.04 -0.61
N ARG A 189 -5.03 -8.86 -0.21
CA ARG A 189 -4.75 -8.52 1.18
C ARG A 189 -5.95 -7.82 1.82
N VAL A 190 -6.26 -8.19 3.06
CA VAL A 190 -7.31 -7.54 3.86
C VAL A 190 -6.78 -6.21 4.38
N VAL A 191 -7.37 -5.12 3.89
CA VAL A 191 -6.95 -3.75 4.25
C VAL A 191 -7.91 -3.07 5.22
N LYS A 192 -9.15 -3.60 5.36
CA LYS A 192 -10.11 -3.09 6.32
C LYS A 192 -11.12 -4.15 6.72
N ILE A 193 -11.47 -4.19 7.99
CA ILE A 193 -12.51 -5.05 8.53
C ILE A 193 -13.49 -4.19 9.33
N ILE A 194 -14.77 -4.30 8.99
CA ILE A 194 -15.85 -3.69 9.76
C ILE A 194 -16.68 -4.83 10.36
N ARG A 195 -16.76 -4.85 11.69
CA ARG A 195 -17.55 -5.85 12.43
C ARG A 195 -18.66 -5.15 13.21
N PHE A 196 -19.82 -5.77 13.15
CA PHE A 196 -20.97 -5.36 13.96
C PHE A 196 -21.23 -6.47 14.97
N PRO A 197 -20.86 -6.30 16.25
CA PRO A 197 -20.97 -7.37 17.26
C PRO A 197 -22.40 -7.92 17.45
N GLN A 198 -23.41 -7.05 17.27
CA GLN A 198 -24.82 -7.42 17.41
C GLN A 198 -25.45 -7.94 16.11
N GLU A 199 -24.82 -7.67 14.95
CA GLU A 199 -25.30 -8.05 13.63
C GLU A 199 -24.12 -8.57 12.78
N PRO A 200 -23.54 -9.74 13.12
CA PRO A 200 -22.33 -10.24 12.48
C PRO A 200 -22.43 -10.40 10.96
N GLU A 201 -23.65 -10.63 10.46
CA GLU A 201 -23.94 -10.80 9.03
C GLU A 201 -23.83 -9.50 8.22
N ARG A 202 -23.77 -8.34 8.89
CA ARG A 202 -23.49 -7.04 8.25
C ARG A 202 -22.01 -6.73 8.13
N GLY A 203 -21.18 -7.57 8.70
CA GLY A 203 -19.74 -7.42 8.63
C GLY A 203 -19.22 -7.32 7.19
N THR A 204 -18.25 -6.44 6.95
CA THR A 204 -17.63 -6.23 5.64
C THR A 204 -16.12 -6.27 5.74
N ILE A 205 -15.49 -6.79 4.68
CA ILE A 205 -14.04 -6.76 4.49
C ILE A 205 -13.74 -5.98 3.22
N GLU A 206 -12.77 -5.09 3.30
CA GLU A 206 -12.17 -4.48 2.11
C GLU A 206 -10.83 -5.15 1.84
N ILE A 207 -10.60 -5.51 0.59
CA ILE A 207 -9.37 -6.16 0.13
C ILE A 207 -8.79 -5.38 -1.03
N SER A 208 -7.48 -5.40 -1.12
CA SER A 208 -6.73 -4.73 -2.18
C SER A 208 -5.71 -5.67 -2.80
N ASN A 209 -5.25 -5.34 -3.98
CA ASN A 209 -4.09 -6.01 -4.59
C ASN A 209 -2.87 -5.88 -3.67
N LEU A 210 -2.09 -6.94 -3.63
CA LEU A 210 -0.75 -6.94 -3.03
C LEU A 210 0.20 -6.13 -3.91
#